data_17b0c65fb480d8ae44c7f402f3799847
#
_entry.id   17b0c65fb480d8ae44c7f402f3799847
#
_cell.length_a   1.000
_cell.length_b   1.000
_cell.length_c   1.000
_cell.angle_alpha   90.00
_cell.angle_beta   90.00
_cell.angle_gamma   90.00
#
_symmetry.space_group_name_H-M   'P 1'
#
loop_
_entity.id
_entity.type
_entity.pdbx_description
1 polymer ?
#
loop_
_entity_poly.entity_id
_entity_poly.type
_entity_poly.pdbx_seq_one_letter_code
_entity_poly.pdbx_strand_id
1 'polypeptide(L)'
;GKTIFFVTHAPWQMLNFCDRVMWLHQGRVVGYDTAERMIPAYVAFTREWTQLDHLQRTQLSPDYETYRAQVENQQRAVWQQRAKERAQKSP
;
A
#
# COMPACT_ATOMS: atom_id res chain seq x y z
N GLY A 1 -17.45 -4.66 12.24
CA GLY A 1 -16.68 -3.50 12.50
C GLY A 1 -16.92 -2.44 11.47
N LYS A 2 -16.64 -1.24 11.82
CA LYS A 2 -16.75 -0.10 10.92
C LYS A 2 -15.73 0.94 11.31
N THR A 3 -14.67 0.49 11.92
CA THR A 3 -13.67 1.38 12.45
C THR A 3 -12.86 1.97 11.30
N ILE A 4 -12.73 3.29 11.32
CA ILE A 4 -11.94 4.03 10.36
C ILE A 4 -10.76 4.63 11.10
N PHE A 5 -9.56 4.43 10.58
CA PHE A 5 -8.36 4.99 11.19
C PHE A 5 -7.52 5.70 10.16
N PHE A 6 -6.82 6.74 10.63
CA PHE A 6 -5.77 7.36 9.85
C PHE A 6 -4.54 6.48 9.89
N VAL A 7 -3.78 6.49 8.81
CA VAL A 7 -2.57 5.66 8.74
C VAL A 7 -1.52 6.22 9.71
N THR A 8 -0.92 5.31 10.48
CA THR A 8 0.04 5.65 11.52
C THR A 8 1.35 4.89 11.31
N HIS A 9 2.22 4.92 12.35
CA HIS A 9 3.52 4.24 12.29
C HIS A 9 3.43 2.71 12.26
N ALA A 10 2.27 2.14 12.57
CA ALA A 10 2.10 0.69 12.59
C ALA A 10 0.99 0.27 11.63
N PRO A 11 1.17 0.47 10.31
CA PRO A 11 0.09 0.23 9.35
C PRO A 11 -0.39 -1.22 9.32
N TRP A 12 0.51 -2.19 9.48
CA TRP A 12 0.12 -3.59 9.41
C TRP A 12 -0.79 -4.02 10.55
N GLN A 13 -0.69 -3.36 11.71
CA GLN A 13 -1.56 -3.64 12.84
C GLN A 13 -3.00 -3.20 12.56
N MET A 14 -3.17 -2.21 11.71
CA MET A 14 -4.50 -1.71 11.37
C MET A 14 -5.34 -2.74 10.63
N LEU A 15 -4.71 -3.70 9.96
CA LEU A 15 -5.44 -4.78 9.31
C LEU A 15 -6.28 -5.62 10.29
N ASN A 16 -5.85 -5.69 11.55
CA ASN A 16 -6.53 -6.47 12.57
C ASN A 16 -7.66 -5.70 13.26
N PHE A 17 -7.62 -4.36 13.21
CA PHE A 17 -8.52 -3.52 13.99
C PHE A 17 -9.44 -2.65 13.14
N CYS A 18 -9.15 -2.47 11.87
CA CYS A 18 -9.87 -1.53 11.01
C CYS A 18 -10.39 -2.22 9.78
N ASP A 19 -11.63 -1.91 9.42
CA ASP A 19 -12.17 -2.33 8.13
C ASP A 19 -11.77 -1.37 7.01
N ARG A 20 -11.71 -0.08 7.34
CA ARG A 20 -11.38 0.97 6.38
C ARG A 20 -10.34 1.90 6.94
N VAL A 21 -9.50 2.43 6.08
CA VAL A 21 -8.40 3.32 6.44
C VAL A 21 -8.42 4.53 5.53
N MET A 22 -8.22 5.69 6.13
CA MET A 22 -8.04 6.94 5.41
C MET A 22 -6.58 7.35 5.46
N TRP A 23 -5.99 7.57 4.30
CA TRP A 23 -4.61 8.00 4.18
C TRP A 23 -4.58 9.51 4.07
N LEU A 24 -3.98 10.16 5.08
CA LEU A 24 -3.77 11.60 5.09
C LEU A 24 -2.30 11.90 4.87
N HIS A 25 -2.04 12.93 4.08
CA HIS A 25 -0.69 13.41 3.85
C HIS A 25 -0.72 14.94 3.80
N GLN A 26 -0.02 15.58 4.73
CA GLN A 26 0.07 17.05 4.83
C GLN A 26 -1.31 17.71 4.80
N GLY A 27 -2.25 17.17 5.56
CA GLY A 27 -3.59 17.73 5.69
C GLY A 27 -4.54 17.40 4.54
N ARG A 28 -4.11 16.61 3.57
CA ARG A 28 -4.93 16.20 2.43
C ARG A 28 -5.27 14.73 2.51
N VAL A 29 -6.49 14.39 2.08
CA VAL A 29 -6.87 12.99 1.94
C VAL A 29 -6.30 12.46 0.63
N VAL A 30 -5.35 11.53 0.76
CA VAL A 30 -4.73 10.88 -0.39
C VAL A 30 -5.60 9.75 -0.91
N GLY A 31 -6.22 9.00 0.01
CA GLY A 31 -7.10 7.92 -0.37
C GLY A 31 -7.93 7.42 0.81
N TYR A 32 -8.97 6.67 0.47
CA TYR A 32 -9.86 6.05 1.43
C TYR A 32 -10.33 4.73 0.83
N ASP A 33 -10.04 3.64 1.51
CA ASP A 33 -10.40 2.32 0.99
C ASP A 33 -10.38 1.33 2.15
N THR A 34 -10.67 0.07 1.83
CA THR A 34 -10.55 -1.00 2.82
C THR A 34 -9.10 -1.10 3.29
N ALA A 35 -8.93 -1.56 4.53
CA ALA A 35 -7.58 -1.72 5.08
C ALA A 35 -6.74 -2.66 4.22
N GLU A 36 -7.35 -3.73 3.71
CA GLU A 36 -6.65 -4.71 2.89
C GLU A 36 -6.02 -4.10 1.63
N ARG A 37 -6.67 -3.10 1.03
CA ARG A 37 -6.17 -2.42 -0.16
C ARG A 37 -5.28 -1.25 0.18
N MET A 38 -5.65 -0.50 1.22
CA MET A 38 -4.96 0.74 1.58
C MET A 38 -3.58 0.47 2.19
N ILE A 39 -3.49 -0.47 3.12
CA ILE A 39 -2.25 -0.69 3.88
C ILE A 39 -1.07 -1.08 2.98
N PRO A 40 -1.19 -2.03 2.04
CA PRO A 40 -0.06 -2.33 1.14
C PRO A 40 0.36 -1.13 0.29
N ALA A 41 -0.59 -0.34 -0.19
CA ALA A 41 -0.28 0.86 -0.98
C ALA A 41 0.47 1.89 -0.13
N TYR A 42 0.04 2.10 1.10
CA TYR A 42 0.71 3.01 2.02
C TYR A 42 2.12 2.54 2.37
N VAL A 43 2.30 1.24 2.57
CA VAL A 43 3.62 0.69 2.86
C VAL A 43 4.57 0.91 1.67
N ALA A 44 4.08 0.74 0.44
CA ALA A 44 4.87 1.03 -0.75
C ALA A 44 5.29 2.51 -0.78
N PHE A 45 4.38 3.41 -0.44
CA PHE A 45 4.69 4.84 -0.34
C PHE A 45 5.76 5.11 0.73
N THR A 46 5.64 4.50 1.92
CA THR A 46 6.60 4.77 3.00
C THR A 46 8.01 4.31 2.65
N ARG A 47 8.14 3.23 1.91
CA ARG A 47 9.45 2.76 1.43
C ARG A 47 10.10 3.79 0.53
N GLU A 48 9.33 4.37 -0.40
CA GLU A 48 9.82 5.42 -1.26
C GLU A 48 10.15 6.69 -0.46
N TRP A 49 9.26 7.06 0.46
CA TRP A 49 9.40 8.25 1.28
C TRP A 49 10.67 8.25 2.11
N THR A 50 11.02 7.11 2.70
CA THR A 50 12.23 7.01 3.54
C THR A 50 13.51 7.17 2.75
N GLN A 51 13.49 6.98 1.43
CA GLN A 51 14.64 7.14 0.57
C GLN A 51 14.79 8.57 0.04
N LEU A 52 13.81 9.41 0.26
CA LEU A 52 13.83 10.78 -0.23
C LEU A 52 14.50 11.72 0.76
N ASP A 53 15.18 12.75 0.25
CA ASP A 53 15.70 13.82 1.10
C ASP A 53 14.58 14.83 1.40
N HIS A 54 14.91 15.84 2.23
CA HIS A 54 13.92 16.82 2.66
C HIS A 54 13.30 17.57 1.47
N LEU A 55 14.11 17.98 0.52
CA LEU A 55 13.62 18.72 -0.65
C LEU A 55 12.70 17.86 -1.51
N GLN A 56 13.10 16.61 -1.75
CA GLN A 56 12.28 15.67 -2.52
C GLN A 56 10.94 15.41 -1.84
N ARG A 57 10.93 15.30 -0.52
CA ARG A 57 9.70 15.09 0.25
C ARG A 57 8.73 16.24 0.12
N THR A 58 9.24 17.48 0.05
CA THR A 58 8.37 18.65 -0.11
C THR A 58 7.71 18.71 -1.49
N GLN A 59 8.34 18.08 -2.48
CA GLN A 59 7.84 18.07 -3.86
C GLN A 59 6.97 16.86 -4.18
N LEU A 60 7.02 15.82 -3.34
CA LEU A 60 6.26 14.60 -3.57
C LEU A 60 4.79 14.81 -3.20
N SER A 61 3.92 14.53 -4.14
CA SER A 61 2.48 14.52 -3.91
C SER A 61 1.98 13.09 -4.14
N PRO A 62 1.76 12.32 -3.06
CA PRO A 62 1.38 10.91 -3.23
C PRO A 62 -0.01 10.78 -3.84
N ASP A 63 -0.18 9.73 -4.64
CA ASP A 63 -1.43 9.36 -5.27
C ASP A 63 -1.74 7.91 -4.94
N TYR A 64 -2.82 7.69 -4.21
CA TYR A 64 -3.21 6.35 -3.80
C TYR A 64 -3.38 5.39 -4.97
N GLU A 65 -4.00 5.85 -6.05
CA GLU A 65 -4.25 5.01 -7.22
C GLU A 65 -2.95 4.46 -7.81
N THR A 66 -1.93 5.30 -7.87
CA THR A 66 -0.61 4.89 -8.37
C THR A 66 0.00 3.79 -7.52
N TYR A 67 -0.01 3.96 -6.19
CA TYR A 67 0.58 2.97 -5.29
C TYR A 67 -0.24 1.69 -5.24
N ARG A 68 -1.54 1.80 -5.31
CA ARG A 68 -2.42 0.63 -5.40
C ARG A 68 -2.14 -0.18 -6.66
N ALA A 69 -2.01 0.50 -7.80
CA ALA A 69 -1.71 -0.16 -9.06
C ALA A 69 -0.35 -0.87 -9.02
N GLN A 70 0.67 -0.24 -8.41
CA GLN A 70 1.98 -0.86 -8.23
C GLN A 70 1.89 -2.15 -7.43
N VAL A 71 1.17 -2.12 -6.30
CA VAL A 71 1.01 -3.29 -5.45
C VAL A 71 0.26 -4.40 -6.18
N GLU A 72 -0.82 -4.06 -6.88
CA GLU A 72 -1.59 -5.04 -7.63
C GLU A 72 -0.75 -5.69 -8.73
N ASN A 73 0.05 -4.88 -9.43
CA ASN A 73 0.96 -5.39 -10.47
C ASN A 73 2.02 -6.32 -9.88
N GLN A 74 2.58 -5.97 -8.74
CA GLN A 74 3.56 -6.82 -8.06
C GLN A 74 2.94 -8.13 -7.61
N GLN A 75 1.74 -8.09 -7.06
CA GLN A 75 1.02 -9.30 -6.66
C GLN A 75 0.72 -10.19 -7.87
N ARG A 76 0.30 -9.58 -8.96
CA ARG A 76 0.02 -10.32 -10.20
C ARG A 76 1.28 -11.00 -10.72
N ALA A 77 2.41 -10.30 -10.71
CA ALA A 77 3.68 -10.86 -11.14
C ALA A 77 4.09 -12.05 -10.27
N VAL A 78 3.91 -11.95 -8.96
CA VAL A 78 4.22 -13.03 -8.03
C VAL A 78 3.31 -14.24 -8.30
N TRP A 79 2.02 -14.02 -8.51
CA TRP A 79 1.09 -15.09 -8.83
C TRP A 79 1.45 -15.80 -10.12
N GLN A 80 1.83 -15.04 -11.16
CA GLN A 80 2.25 -15.61 -12.43
C GLN A 80 3.53 -16.43 -12.27
N GLN A 81 4.46 -15.95 -11.49
CA GLN A 81 5.72 -16.66 -11.20
C GLN A 81 5.44 -17.99 -10.50
N ARG A 82 4.57 -17.98 -9.49
CA ARG A 82 4.20 -19.19 -8.77
C ARG A 82 3.47 -20.19 -9.67
N ALA A 83 2.63 -19.70 -10.57
CA ALA A 83 1.92 -20.55 -11.51
C ALA A 83 2.91 -21.26 -12.45
N LYS A 84 3.92 -20.55 -12.93
CA LYS A 84 4.96 -21.14 -13.77
C LYS A 84 5.76 -22.20 -13.01
N GLU A 85 6.10 -21.91 -11.76
CA GLU A 85 6.84 -22.85 -10.93
C GLU A 85 6.03 -24.13 -10.70
N ARG A 86 4.73 -24.01 -10.45
CA ARG A 86 3.85 -25.16 -10.31
C ARG A 86 3.78 -25.99 -11.58
N ALA A 87 3.68 -25.33 -12.73
CA ALA A 87 3.65 -26.02 -14.00
C ALA A 87 4.93 -26.80 -14.26
N GLN A 88 6.07 -26.23 -13.89
CA GLN A 88 7.38 -26.88 -14.05
C GLN A 88 7.57 -28.07 -13.12
N LYS A 89 6.93 -28.04 -11.95
CA LYS A 89 7.06 -29.10 -10.95
C LYS A 89 6.04 -30.24 -11.16
N SER A 90 5.06 -30.03 -11.98
CA SER A 90 4.08 -31.08 -12.28
C SER A 90 4.72 -32.17 -13.13
N PRO A 91 4.60 -33.41 -12.71
CA PRO A 91 5.10 -34.52 -13.53
C PRO A 91 4.34 -34.67 -14.83
#